data_3d3bd27ac7bfe6e1cf9263753140cb7d
#
_entry.id   3d3bd27ac7bfe6e1cf9263753140cb7d
#
_cell.length_a   1.000
_cell.length_b   1.000
_cell.length_c   1.000
_cell.angle_alpha   90.00
_cell.angle_beta   90.00
_cell.angle_gamma   90.00
#
_symmetry.space_group_name_H-M   'P 1'
#
loop_
_entity.id
_entity.type
_entity.pdbx_description
1 polymer ?
#
loop_
_entity_poly.entity_id
_entity_poly.type
_entity_poly.pdbx_seq_one_letter_code
_entity_poly.pdbx_strand_id
1 'polypeptide(L)'
;MTNQPFHQASYNHRFQFMGDEAETAFEERNTQWARFGFNRPEGMTKFHYLPHVIRYTPDYVQADPTRLVEVMGMGKTPLKIKMEKIAAMQWWDGLEAPLYLWVWSSTRQNFAQVKFRELMNIINKNDVPLGNFAEGKKYFSISSKLLPWDGD
;
A
#
# COMPACT_ATOMS: atom_id res chain seq x y z
N MET A 1 -22.88 0.52 -4.01
CA MET A 1 -21.87 1.57 -3.73
C MET A 1 -22.45 2.94 -3.96
N THR A 2 -22.39 3.78 -2.98
CA THR A 2 -22.81 5.17 -3.11
C THR A 2 -21.74 5.96 -3.84
N ASN A 3 -22.05 6.52 -5.00
CA ASN A 3 -21.16 7.38 -5.76
C ASN A 3 -21.10 8.78 -5.12
N GLN A 4 -20.44 8.88 -3.97
CA GLN A 4 -20.19 10.18 -3.37
C GLN A 4 -18.92 10.80 -3.97
N PRO A 5 -18.94 12.11 -4.29
CA PRO A 5 -17.71 12.80 -4.69
C PRO A 5 -16.64 12.66 -3.59
N PHE A 6 -15.40 12.44 -3.99
CA PHE A 6 -14.29 12.20 -3.06
C PHE A 6 -14.20 13.25 -1.95
N HIS A 7 -14.32 14.52 -2.30
CA HIS A 7 -14.21 15.64 -1.34
C HIS A 7 -15.37 15.71 -0.34
N GLN A 8 -16.48 15.02 -0.59
CA GLN A 8 -17.64 14.98 0.31
C GLN A 8 -17.70 13.69 1.12
N ALA A 9 -16.81 12.74 0.83
CA ALA A 9 -16.80 11.46 1.52
C ALA A 9 -16.20 11.58 2.92
N SER A 10 -16.61 10.70 3.84
CA SER A 10 -15.97 10.56 5.15
C SER A 10 -14.50 10.14 4.98
N TYR A 11 -13.69 10.37 6.04
CA TYR A 11 -12.27 9.99 6.01
C TYR A 11 -12.07 8.52 5.62
N ASN A 12 -12.82 7.61 6.24
CA ASN A 12 -12.71 6.18 5.94
C ASN A 12 -13.10 5.85 4.51
N HIS A 13 -14.14 6.52 4.01
CA HIS A 13 -14.60 6.33 2.65
C HIS A 13 -13.56 6.84 1.63
N ARG A 14 -12.95 8.00 1.90
CA ARG A 14 -11.88 8.54 1.05
C ARG A 14 -10.67 7.62 1.01
N PHE A 15 -10.33 7.02 2.15
CA PHE A 15 -9.21 6.08 2.25
C PHE A 15 -9.47 4.84 1.42
N GLN A 16 -10.68 4.30 1.48
CA GLN A 16 -11.09 3.17 0.66
C GLN A 16 -11.09 3.52 -0.83
N PHE A 17 -11.58 4.70 -1.17
CA PHE A 17 -11.60 5.18 -2.55
C PHE A 17 -10.19 5.24 -3.15
N MET A 18 -9.20 5.76 -2.42
CA MET A 18 -7.81 5.82 -2.86
C MET A 18 -7.21 4.42 -3.04
N GLY A 19 -7.54 3.50 -2.15
CA GLY A 19 -7.13 2.11 -2.26
C GLY A 19 -7.73 1.43 -3.49
N ASP A 20 -9.01 1.64 -3.73
CA ASP A 20 -9.71 1.08 -4.89
C ASP A 20 -9.15 1.64 -6.21
N GLU A 21 -8.86 2.93 -6.26
CA GLU A 21 -8.23 3.56 -7.42
C GLU A 21 -6.84 2.97 -7.69
N ALA A 22 -6.04 2.79 -6.65
CA ALA A 22 -4.71 2.22 -6.76
C ALA A 22 -4.74 0.77 -7.24
N GLU A 23 -5.65 -0.04 -6.71
CA GLU A 23 -5.82 -1.43 -7.13
C GLU A 23 -6.28 -1.52 -8.59
N THR A 24 -7.23 -0.70 -9.00
CA THR A 24 -7.68 -0.63 -10.39
C THR A 24 -6.53 -0.24 -11.31
N ALA A 25 -5.75 0.77 -10.92
CA ALA A 25 -4.59 1.21 -11.70
C ALA A 25 -3.54 0.12 -11.83
N PHE A 26 -3.31 -0.66 -10.77
CA PHE A 26 -2.40 -1.80 -10.81
C PHE A 26 -2.89 -2.86 -11.79
N GLU A 27 -4.15 -3.26 -11.69
CA GLU A 27 -4.74 -4.31 -12.52
C GLU A 27 -4.72 -3.94 -14.01
N GLU A 28 -4.92 -2.67 -14.34
CA GLU A 28 -4.89 -2.19 -15.71
C GLU A 28 -3.48 -2.16 -16.32
N ARG A 29 -2.45 -1.97 -15.48
CA ARG A 29 -1.07 -1.78 -15.92
C ARG A 29 -0.20 -3.02 -15.82
N ASN A 30 -0.70 -4.07 -15.19
CA ASN A 30 0.05 -5.29 -14.95
C ASN A 30 -0.69 -6.52 -15.45
N THR A 31 0.07 -7.55 -15.79
CA THR A 31 -0.47 -8.82 -16.28
C THR A 31 -0.05 -9.97 -15.37
N GLN A 32 -0.65 -11.13 -15.54
CA GLN A 32 -0.29 -12.36 -14.82
C GLN A 32 -0.37 -12.22 -13.29
N TRP A 33 -1.37 -11.49 -12.82
CA TRP A 33 -1.62 -11.33 -11.40
C TRP A 33 -2.85 -12.12 -10.96
N ALA A 34 -2.86 -12.48 -9.68
CA ALA A 34 -4.04 -13.02 -9.03
C ALA A 34 -4.20 -12.33 -7.67
N ARG A 35 -5.42 -12.17 -7.23
CA ARG A 35 -5.70 -11.64 -5.90
C ARG A 35 -5.18 -12.62 -4.85
N PHE A 36 -4.39 -12.13 -3.91
CA PHE A 36 -3.78 -12.93 -2.86
C PHE A 36 -4.29 -12.56 -1.49
N GLY A 37 -4.33 -11.26 -1.18
CA GLY A 37 -4.74 -10.74 0.11
C GLY A 37 -6.23 -10.60 0.28
N PHE A 38 -6.62 -10.10 1.45
CA PHE A 38 -8.02 -9.91 1.78
C PHE A 38 -8.62 -8.76 1.00
N ASN A 39 -9.65 -9.08 0.25
CA ASN A 39 -10.59 -8.10 -0.23
C ASN A 39 -11.55 -7.88 0.93
N ARG A 40 -11.49 -6.73 1.62
CA ARG A 40 -12.39 -6.49 2.76
C ARG A 40 -13.83 -6.80 2.35
N PRO A 41 -14.37 -7.98 2.70
CA PRO A 41 -15.77 -8.23 2.38
C PRO A 41 -16.62 -7.28 3.18
N GLU A 42 -17.64 -6.74 2.55
CA GLU A 42 -18.65 -5.94 3.25
C GLU A 42 -19.18 -6.74 4.43
N GLY A 43 -19.22 -6.15 5.61
CA GLY A 43 -19.68 -6.80 6.82
C GLY A 43 -18.65 -7.59 7.62
N MET A 44 -17.38 -7.58 7.23
CA MET A 44 -16.32 -8.21 8.01
C MET A 44 -15.98 -7.35 9.25
N THR A 45 -16.70 -7.60 10.34
CA THR A 45 -16.59 -6.79 11.56
C THR A 45 -15.39 -7.13 12.43
N LYS A 46 -14.76 -8.30 12.24
CA LYS A 46 -13.66 -8.78 13.07
C LYS A 46 -12.31 -8.80 12.38
N PHE A 47 -12.17 -8.10 11.27
CA PHE A 47 -10.92 -8.05 10.51
C PHE A 47 -9.73 -7.60 11.38
N HIS A 48 -9.94 -6.60 12.23
CA HIS A 48 -8.88 -6.06 13.09
C HIS A 48 -8.44 -7.02 14.21
N TYR A 49 -9.15 -8.11 14.45
CA TYR A 49 -8.73 -9.14 15.39
C TYR A 49 -7.76 -10.16 14.79
N LEU A 50 -7.58 -10.13 13.47
CA LEU A 50 -6.59 -10.99 12.83
C LEU A 50 -5.18 -10.59 13.24
N PRO A 51 -4.24 -11.55 13.36
CA PRO A 51 -2.83 -11.22 13.55
C PRO A 51 -2.34 -10.26 12.48
N HIS A 52 -1.42 -9.35 12.84
CA HIS A 52 -0.94 -8.32 11.91
C HIS A 52 -0.42 -8.90 10.59
N VAL A 53 0.36 -10.00 10.67
CA VAL A 53 0.90 -10.64 9.47
C VAL A 53 -0.20 -11.08 8.52
N ILE A 54 -1.28 -11.64 9.06
CA ILE A 54 -2.41 -12.12 8.25
C ILE A 54 -3.24 -10.94 7.75
N ARG A 55 -3.51 -9.95 8.61
CA ARG A 55 -4.29 -8.78 8.24
C ARG A 55 -3.63 -7.98 7.10
N TYR A 56 -2.31 -7.94 7.07
CA TYR A 56 -1.53 -7.26 6.05
C TYR A 56 -0.96 -8.23 5.00
N THR A 57 -1.69 -9.28 4.70
CA THR A 57 -1.35 -10.15 3.57
C THR A 57 -1.25 -9.33 2.29
N PRO A 58 -0.18 -9.48 1.49
CA PRO A 58 -0.05 -8.71 0.24
C PRO A 58 -1.24 -8.86 -0.68
N ASP A 59 -1.58 -7.80 -1.40
CA ASP A 59 -2.78 -7.74 -2.22
C ASP A 59 -2.77 -8.72 -3.40
N TYR A 60 -1.61 -8.88 -4.04
CA TYR A 60 -1.50 -9.66 -5.27
C TYR A 60 -0.29 -10.59 -5.26
N VAL A 61 -0.40 -11.64 -6.02
CA VAL A 61 0.74 -12.44 -6.46
C VAL A 61 0.84 -12.31 -7.97
N GLN A 62 2.06 -12.13 -8.49
CA GLN A 62 2.33 -12.13 -9.91
C GLN A 62 3.22 -13.32 -10.26
N ALA A 63 3.02 -13.87 -11.45
CA ALA A 63 3.88 -14.89 -12.01
C ALA A 63 4.91 -14.25 -12.94
N ASP A 64 5.99 -14.97 -13.20
CA ASP A 64 6.96 -14.78 -14.28
C ASP A 64 7.64 -13.39 -14.31
N PRO A 65 8.45 -13.00 -13.29
CA PRO A 65 8.84 -13.82 -12.13
C PRO A 65 7.81 -13.79 -11.02
N THR A 66 7.80 -14.82 -10.19
CA THR A 66 6.90 -14.86 -9.03
C THR A 66 7.29 -13.81 -8.01
N ARG A 67 6.34 -12.97 -7.62
CA ARG A 67 6.52 -11.94 -6.62
C ARG A 67 5.20 -11.62 -5.94
N LEU A 68 5.30 -11.09 -4.72
CA LEU A 68 4.16 -10.57 -3.99
C LEU A 68 4.10 -9.06 -4.18
N VAL A 69 2.91 -8.49 -4.26
CA VAL A 69 2.74 -7.05 -4.47
C VAL A 69 1.73 -6.50 -3.47
N GLU A 70 2.15 -5.49 -2.73
CA GLU A 70 1.29 -4.68 -1.89
C GLU A 70 0.99 -3.39 -2.63
N VAL A 71 -0.29 -3.05 -2.78
CA VAL A 71 -0.72 -1.86 -3.52
C VAL A 71 -1.19 -0.80 -2.53
N MET A 72 -0.68 0.42 -2.70
CA MET A 72 -1.09 1.57 -1.90
C MET A 72 -1.39 2.76 -2.79
N GLY A 73 -2.36 3.58 -2.37
CA GLY A 73 -2.66 4.84 -3.02
C GLY A 73 -2.15 6.03 -2.23
N MET A 74 -1.78 7.10 -2.93
CA MET A 74 -1.47 8.38 -2.31
C MET A 74 -2.00 9.53 -3.16
N GLY A 75 -2.18 10.68 -2.51
CA GLY A 75 -2.59 11.91 -3.17
C GLY A 75 -1.55 13.01 -2.97
N LYS A 76 -2.00 14.18 -2.51
CA LYS A 76 -1.14 15.35 -2.31
C LYS A 76 -0.21 15.23 -1.10
N THR A 77 -0.60 14.47 -0.09
CA THR A 77 0.19 14.30 1.13
C THR A 77 1.18 13.16 0.99
N PRO A 78 2.25 13.13 1.82
CA PRO A 78 3.20 12.02 1.81
C PRO A 78 2.51 10.66 2.03
N LEU A 79 3.15 9.62 1.53
CA LEU A 79 2.69 8.25 1.74
C LEU A 79 2.89 7.86 3.20
N LYS A 80 1.82 7.47 3.88
CA LYS A 80 1.86 7.06 5.28
C LYS A 80 1.78 5.56 5.38
N ILE A 81 2.83 4.92 5.87
CA ILE A 81 2.87 3.47 6.06
C ILE A 81 2.99 3.16 7.54
N LYS A 82 1.99 2.49 8.10
CA LYS A 82 2.00 2.09 9.51
C LYS A 82 3.21 1.20 9.82
N MET A 83 3.83 1.40 10.98
CA MET A 83 4.96 0.57 11.41
C MET A 83 4.57 -0.91 11.51
N GLU A 84 3.37 -1.19 11.98
CA GLU A 84 2.88 -2.58 12.04
C GLU A 84 2.75 -3.22 10.66
N LYS A 85 2.43 -2.41 9.64
CA LYS A 85 2.39 -2.87 8.25
C LYS A 85 3.79 -3.18 7.72
N ILE A 86 4.76 -2.33 8.05
CA ILE A 86 6.17 -2.56 7.71
C ILE A 86 6.66 -3.88 8.32
N ALA A 87 6.34 -4.13 9.58
CA ALA A 87 6.72 -5.37 10.25
C ALA A 87 6.11 -6.60 9.56
N ALA A 88 4.85 -6.51 9.16
CA ALA A 88 4.18 -7.59 8.43
C ALA A 88 4.80 -7.79 7.05
N MET A 89 5.10 -6.70 6.33
CA MET A 89 5.74 -6.76 5.02
C MET A 89 7.12 -7.40 5.10
N GLN A 90 7.87 -7.14 6.16
CA GLN A 90 9.17 -7.76 6.37
C GLN A 90 9.05 -9.29 6.49
N TRP A 91 8.03 -9.75 7.18
CA TRP A 91 7.78 -11.19 7.29
C TRP A 91 7.45 -11.80 5.92
N TRP A 92 6.58 -11.14 5.14
CA TRP A 92 6.21 -11.62 3.81
C TRP A 92 7.39 -11.59 2.83
N ASP A 93 8.25 -10.57 2.91
CA ASP A 93 9.46 -10.48 2.08
C ASP A 93 10.48 -11.57 2.43
N GLY A 94 10.40 -12.14 3.63
CA GLY A 94 11.27 -13.23 4.07
C GLY A 94 10.93 -14.58 3.46
N LEU A 95 9.85 -14.70 2.69
CA LEU A 95 9.49 -15.90 1.98
C LEU A 95 10.28 -15.99 0.66
N GLU A 96 10.08 -17.07 -0.10
CA GLU A 96 10.84 -17.30 -1.34
C GLU A 96 10.55 -16.25 -2.42
N ALA A 97 9.34 -15.70 -2.45
CA ALA A 97 8.97 -14.66 -3.41
C ALA A 97 9.28 -13.29 -2.85
N PRO A 98 9.94 -12.40 -3.61
CA PRO A 98 10.20 -11.04 -3.14
C PRO A 98 8.90 -10.24 -3.06
N LEU A 99 8.85 -9.30 -2.09
CA LEU A 99 7.72 -8.39 -1.92
C LEU A 99 8.04 -7.04 -2.56
N TYR A 100 7.11 -6.54 -3.35
CA TYR A 100 7.14 -5.21 -3.95
C TYR A 100 6.03 -4.34 -3.38
N LEU A 101 6.34 -3.06 -3.20
CA LEU A 101 5.33 -2.05 -2.95
C LEU A 101 5.05 -1.35 -4.29
N TRP A 102 3.79 -1.30 -4.68
CA TRP A 102 3.33 -0.60 -5.88
C TRP A 102 2.43 0.55 -5.44
N VAL A 103 2.89 1.78 -5.66
CA VAL A 103 2.21 2.99 -5.19
C VAL A 103 1.61 3.72 -6.38
N TRP A 104 0.34 4.02 -6.28
CA TRP A 104 -0.35 4.88 -7.25
C TRP A 104 -0.53 6.27 -6.69
N SER A 105 -0.14 7.28 -7.46
CA SER A 105 -0.38 8.68 -7.11
C SER A 105 -1.55 9.23 -7.93
N SER A 106 -2.62 9.60 -7.25
CA SER A 106 -3.79 10.19 -7.90
C SER A 106 -3.48 11.58 -8.46
N THR A 107 -2.54 12.31 -7.86
CA THR A 107 -2.13 13.63 -8.36
C THR A 107 -1.17 13.55 -9.55
N ARG A 108 -0.26 12.58 -9.55
CA ARG A 108 0.68 12.38 -10.65
C ARG A 108 0.08 11.57 -11.80
N GLN A 109 -1.01 10.83 -11.55
CA GLN A 109 -1.54 9.84 -12.49
C GLN A 109 -0.45 8.89 -12.97
N ASN A 110 0.35 8.42 -12.04
CA ASN A 110 1.51 7.58 -12.28
C ASN A 110 1.77 6.68 -11.08
N PHE A 111 2.61 5.67 -11.29
CA PHE A 111 2.96 4.71 -10.26
C PHE A 111 4.46 4.70 -9.97
N ALA A 112 4.80 4.23 -8.77
CA ALA A 112 6.14 3.89 -8.38
C ALA A 112 6.15 2.43 -7.91
N GLN A 113 7.18 1.68 -8.26
CA GLN A 113 7.35 0.31 -7.83
C GLN A 113 8.71 0.15 -7.18
N VAL A 114 8.72 -0.39 -5.96
CA VAL A 114 9.95 -0.51 -5.19
C VAL A 114 9.95 -1.84 -4.44
N LYS A 115 11.10 -2.54 -4.46
CA LYS A 115 11.29 -3.74 -3.63
C LYS A 115 11.23 -3.35 -2.15
N PHE A 116 10.72 -4.23 -1.32
CA PHE A 116 10.65 -3.96 0.12
C PHE A 116 12.01 -3.55 0.71
N ARG A 117 13.09 -4.22 0.32
CA ARG A 117 14.44 -3.87 0.78
C ARG A 117 14.87 -2.47 0.37
N GLU A 118 14.51 -2.05 -0.84
CA GLU A 118 14.79 -0.68 -1.31
C GLU A 118 13.94 0.34 -0.54
N LEU A 119 12.70 0.01 -0.24
CA LEU A 119 11.85 0.84 0.61
C LEU A 119 12.49 1.07 1.97
N MET A 120 13.01 0.01 2.60
CA MET A 120 13.72 0.12 3.88
C MET A 120 14.97 0.98 3.78
N ASN A 121 15.71 0.89 2.66
CA ASN A 121 16.85 1.75 2.41
C ASN A 121 16.44 3.23 2.29
N ILE A 122 15.33 3.51 1.59
CA ILE A 122 14.80 4.87 1.48
C ILE A 122 14.47 5.43 2.85
N ILE A 123 13.78 4.65 3.68
CA ILE A 123 13.40 5.06 5.04
C ILE A 123 14.64 5.33 5.89
N ASN A 124 15.65 4.49 5.83
CA ASN A 124 16.83 4.58 6.67
C ASN A 124 17.81 5.69 6.23
N LYS A 125 17.91 5.96 4.93
CA LYS A 125 18.87 6.95 4.40
C LYS A 125 18.38 8.38 4.44
N ASN A 126 17.08 8.61 4.50
CA ASN A 126 16.49 9.93 4.29
C ASN A 126 15.86 10.52 5.55
N ASP A 127 16.14 9.99 6.72
CA ASP A 127 15.53 10.46 7.98
C ASP A 127 14.02 10.65 7.85
N VAL A 128 13.34 9.64 7.34
CA VAL A 128 11.90 9.71 7.09
C VAL A 128 11.16 10.01 8.40
N PRO A 129 10.32 11.06 8.42
CA PRO A 129 9.61 11.42 9.65
C PRO A 129 8.66 10.33 10.13
N LEU A 130 8.55 10.23 11.46
CA LEU A 130 7.54 9.42 12.14
C LEU A 130 6.38 10.30 12.55
N GLY A 131 5.17 9.83 12.33
CA GLY A 131 3.95 10.47 12.79
C GLY A 131 3.11 9.53 13.64
N ASN A 132 2.05 10.07 14.22
CA ASN A 132 1.11 9.29 15.01
C ASN A 132 -0.31 9.52 14.48
N PHE A 133 -1.02 8.40 14.25
CA PHE A 133 -2.47 8.47 14.02
C PHE A 133 -3.20 8.79 15.31
N ALA A 134 -4.45 9.22 15.21
CA ALA A 134 -5.29 9.56 16.38
C ALA A 134 -5.41 8.39 17.37
N GLU A 135 -5.39 7.15 16.89
CA GLU A 135 -5.43 5.95 17.72
C GLU A 135 -4.09 5.61 18.38
N GLY A 136 -3.05 6.44 18.20
CA GLY A 136 -1.72 6.24 18.81
C GLY A 136 -0.77 5.36 18.00
N LYS A 137 -1.19 4.80 16.88
CA LYS A 137 -0.32 3.99 16.02
C LYS A 137 0.64 4.89 15.25
N LYS A 138 1.89 4.44 15.15
CA LYS A 138 2.96 5.18 14.45
C LYS A 138 3.00 4.81 12.98
N TYR A 139 3.40 5.76 12.15
CA TYR A 139 3.60 5.57 10.72
C TYR A 139 4.83 6.30 10.22
N PHE A 140 5.42 5.79 9.14
CA PHE A 140 6.43 6.53 8.38
C PHE A 140 5.74 7.42 7.35
N SER A 141 6.22 8.66 7.25
CA SER A 141 5.72 9.65 6.28
C SER A 141 6.74 9.81 5.17
N ILE A 142 6.48 9.18 4.01
CA ILE A 142 7.43 9.13 2.90
C ILE A 142 7.04 10.15 1.84
N SER A 143 7.91 11.13 1.61
CA SER A 143 7.70 12.13 0.55
C SER A 143 7.65 11.45 -0.82
N SER A 144 6.75 11.92 -1.68
CA SER A 144 6.65 11.42 -3.05
C SER A 144 7.96 11.59 -3.83
N LYS A 145 8.79 12.56 -3.46
CA LYS A 145 10.09 12.80 -4.09
C LYS A 145 11.09 11.66 -3.89
N LEU A 146 10.89 10.84 -2.88
CA LEU A 146 11.78 9.72 -2.57
C LEU A 146 11.42 8.44 -3.32
N LEU A 147 10.28 8.40 -3.98
CA LEU A 147 9.79 7.19 -4.65
C LEU A 147 10.23 7.17 -6.12
N PRO A 148 10.55 5.98 -6.66
CA PRO A 148 11.00 5.84 -8.05
C PRO A 148 9.80 5.78 -9.01
N TRP A 149 9.28 6.92 -9.38
CA TRP A 149 8.15 7.01 -10.30
C TRP A 149 8.52 6.51 -11.69
N ASP A 150 7.56 5.83 -12.34
CA ASP A 150 7.76 5.31 -13.68
C ASP A 150 8.11 6.43 -14.64
N GLY A 151 9.15 6.23 -15.45
CA GLY A 151 9.62 7.23 -16.42
C GLY A 151 10.58 8.28 -15.87
N ASP A 152 10.85 8.27 -14.59
CA ASP A 152 11.81 9.21 -13.97
C ASP A 152 13.25 8.68 -14.03
#